data_4fe2b0a73da1b418a3ca64d0b0e20c03
#
_entry.id   4fe2b0a73da1b418a3ca64d0b0e20c03
#
_cell.length_a   1.000
_cell.length_b   1.000
_cell.length_c   1.000
_cell.angle_alpha   90.00
_cell.angle_beta   90.00
_cell.angle_gamma   90.00
#
_symmetry.space_group_name_H-M   'P 1'
#
loop_
_entity.id
_entity.type
_entity.pdbx_description
1 polymer ?
#
loop_
_entity_poly.entity_id
_entity_poly.type
_entity_poly.pdbx_seq_one_letter_code
_entity_poly.pdbx_strand_id
1 'polypeptide(L)'
;GDKIKIGFIGAGKVGVSLGKYLVEHNIKVIGYYSRNFNSAQEGANFTNTIAFKTIEEIVKNSDAIFITTEDSQIKNVWNIIREMPINNKLICHCSGSLSSEIFSDIRKYGAYGYSIHPMFAINDKYNSYKDLPNAFITIEGHKEYQGKLEQLFLSLGNKVQIISKENKSLYH
;
A
#
# COMPACT_ATOMS: atom_id res chain seq x y z
N GLY A 1 -17.06 1.10 -13.72
CA GLY A 1 -15.80 0.63 -13.50
C GLY A 1 -15.63 -0.14 -12.24
N ASP A 2 -14.85 -1.15 -12.35
CA ASP A 2 -14.58 -1.99 -11.22
C ASP A 2 -13.62 -1.30 -10.26
N LYS A 3 -13.97 -1.32 -8.98
CA LYS A 3 -13.11 -0.74 -7.95
C LYS A 3 -11.94 -1.66 -7.68
N ILE A 4 -10.75 -1.07 -7.55
CA ILE A 4 -9.57 -1.82 -7.12
C ILE A 4 -9.79 -2.27 -5.68
N LYS A 5 -9.60 -3.55 -5.43
CA LYS A 5 -9.62 -4.10 -4.07
C LYS A 5 -8.23 -4.04 -3.48
N ILE A 6 -8.09 -3.32 -2.38
CA ILE A 6 -6.80 -3.09 -1.73
C ILE A 6 -6.68 -3.95 -0.47
N GLY A 7 -5.60 -4.72 -0.37
CA GLY A 7 -5.26 -5.46 0.83
C GLY A 7 -3.96 -4.91 1.43
N PHE A 8 -3.86 -4.93 2.75
CA PHE A 8 -2.67 -4.49 3.47
C PHE A 8 -1.94 -5.66 4.09
N ILE A 9 -0.63 -5.72 3.85
CA ILE A 9 0.26 -6.60 4.59
C ILE A 9 1.05 -5.70 5.54
N GLY A 10 0.75 -5.82 6.82
CA GLY A 10 1.22 -4.93 7.87
C GLY A 10 0.09 -4.09 8.43
N ALA A 11 -0.08 -4.13 9.75
CA ALA A 11 -1.17 -3.45 10.45
C ALA A 11 -0.62 -2.52 11.54
N GLY A 12 0.45 -1.80 11.22
CA GLY A 12 1.03 -0.77 12.07
C GLY A 12 0.46 0.61 11.77
N LYS A 13 1.18 1.64 12.15
CA LYS A 13 0.72 3.03 12.04
C LYS A 13 0.38 3.42 10.61
N VAL A 14 1.25 3.12 9.67
CA VAL A 14 1.05 3.50 8.28
C VAL A 14 -0.13 2.74 7.66
N GLY A 15 -0.15 1.42 7.82
CA GLY A 15 -1.20 0.59 7.23
C GLY A 15 -2.58 0.91 7.77
N VAL A 16 -2.71 1.09 9.08
CA VAL A 16 -4.00 1.38 9.71
C VAL A 16 -4.46 2.80 9.36
N SER A 17 -3.56 3.79 9.40
CA SER A 17 -3.90 5.17 9.05
C SER A 17 -4.31 5.29 7.59
N LEU A 18 -3.53 4.71 6.67
CA LEU A 18 -3.83 4.77 5.26
C LEU A 18 -5.12 4.00 4.95
N GLY A 19 -5.29 2.81 5.53
CA GLY A 19 -6.50 2.02 5.32
C GLY A 19 -7.76 2.74 5.81
N LYS A 20 -7.70 3.36 6.98
CA LYS A 20 -8.83 4.14 7.50
C LYS A 20 -9.16 5.32 6.59
N TYR A 21 -8.13 6.05 6.14
CA TYR A 21 -8.31 7.15 5.22
C TYR A 21 -9.02 6.71 3.93
N LEU A 22 -8.56 5.59 3.36
CA LEU A 22 -9.15 5.08 2.13
C LEU A 22 -10.60 4.64 2.34
N VAL A 23 -10.89 3.93 3.43
CA VAL A 23 -12.26 3.45 3.74
C VAL A 23 -13.21 4.63 3.94
N GLU A 24 -12.78 5.67 4.65
CA GLU A 24 -13.59 6.87 4.89
C GLU A 24 -13.98 7.59 3.60
N HIS A 25 -13.23 7.34 2.52
CA HIS A 25 -13.48 7.95 1.22
C HIS A 25 -14.00 6.93 0.19
N ASN A 26 -14.60 5.84 0.67
CA ASN A 26 -15.26 4.84 -0.17
C ASN A 26 -14.35 4.09 -1.13
N ILE A 27 -13.05 4.01 -0.82
CA ILE A 27 -12.12 3.14 -1.53
C ILE A 27 -12.24 1.74 -0.92
N LYS A 28 -12.24 0.72 -1.78
CA LYS A 28 -12.45 -0.65 -1.32
C LYS A 28 -11.16 -1.22 -0.71
N VAL A 29 -11.12 -1.25 0.60
CA VAL A 29 -10.09 -1.94 1.37
C VAL A 29 -10.69 -3.25 1.86
N ILE A 30 -10.06 -4.38 1.52
CA ILE A 30 -10.62 -5.68 1.93
C ILE A 30 -10.17 -6.07 3.33
N GLY A 31 -9.00 -5.63 3.76
CA GLY A 31 -8.54 -5.91 5.11
C GLY A 31 -7.04 -5.97 5.28
N TYR A 32 -6.64 -6.69 6.32
CA TYR A 32 -5.26 -6.74 6.80
C TYR A 32 -4.78 -8.16 7.01
N TYR A 33 -3.52 -8.39 6.67
CA TYR A 33 -2.76 -9.52 7.15
C TYR A 33 -1.56 -8.98 7.93
N SER A 34 -1.23 -9.60 9.05
CA SER A 34 -0.04 -9.30 9.83
C SER A 34 0.48 -10.58 10.45
N ARG A 35 1.80 -10.69 10.65
CA ARG A 35 2.38 -11.83 11.35
C ARG A 35 1.80 -11.96 12.75
N ASN A 36 1.48 -10.83 13.37
CA ASN A 36 0.74 -10.79 14.62
C ASN A 36 -0.74 -10.64 14.27
N PHE A 37 -1.50 -11.72 14.43
CA PHE A 37 -2.92 -11.70 14.05
C PHE A 37 -3.72 -10.69 14.87
N ASN A 38 -3.35 -10.44 16.13
CA ASN A 38 -4.03 -9.41 16.93
C ASN A 38 -3.91 -8.03 16.29
N SER A 39 -2.76 -7.72 15.71
CA SER A 39 -2.58 -6.44 15.00
C SER A 39 -3.48 -6.36 13.76
N ALA A 40 -3.61 -7.46 13.03
CA ALA A 40 -4.52 -7.52 11.88
C ALA A 40 -5.97 -7.32 12.34
N GLN A 41 -6.37 -7.94 13.45
CA GLN A 41 -7.72 -7.78 14.00
C GLN A 41 -7.99 -6.34 14.43
N GLU A 42 -7.04 -5.71 15.12
CA GLU A 42 -7.19 -4.31 15.53
C GLU A 42 -7.36 -3.38 14.33
N GLY A 43 -6.51 -3.56 13.31
CA GLY A 43 -6.61 -2.76 12.09
C GLY A 43 -7.93 -2.99 11.37
N ALA A 44 -8.34 -4.25 11.23
CA ALA A 44 -9.59 -4.60 10.58
C ALA A 44 -10.79 -4.04 11.34
N ASN A 45 -10.81 -4.14 12.67
CA ASN A 45 -11.90 -3.59 13.48
C ASN A 45 -11.99 -2.07 13.34
N PHE A 46 -10.87 -1.38 13.38
CA PHE A 46 -10.85 0.07 13.26
C PHE A 46 -11.34 0.55 11.90
N THR A 47 -11.04 -0.20 10.85
CA THR A 47 -11.39 0.16 9.47
C THR A 47 -12.67 -0.52 8.98
N ASN A 48 -13.28 -1.37 9.81
CA ASN A 48 -14.46 -2.15 9.45
C ASN A 48 -14.21 -3.03 8.21
N THR A 49 -13.08 -3.73 8.23
CA THR A 49 -12.66 -4.64 7.17
C THR A 49 -12.36 -6.03 7.75
N ILE A 50 -11.66 -6.87 7.03
CA ILE A 50 -11.44 -8.28 7.41
C ILE A 50 -10.01 -8.49 7.89
N ALA A 51 -9.84 -9.24 8.98
CA ALA A 51 -8.53 -9.74 9.40
C ALA A 51 -8.29 -11.09 8.72
N PHE A 52 -7.27 -11.16 7.89
CA PHE A 52 -6.91 -12.39 7.18
C PHE A 52 -5.91 -13.19 7.99
N LYS A 53 -6.13 -14.49 8.10
CA LYS A 53 -5.24 -15.36 8.87
C LYS A 53 -3.99 -15.78 8.11
N THR A 54 -4.06 -15.78 6.78
CA THR A 54 -2.93 -16.19 5.95
C THR A 54 -2.61 -15.12 4.91
N ILE A 55 -1.33 -15.04 4.56
CA ILE A 55 -0.89 -14.12 3.51
C ILE A 55 -1.44 -14.55 2.15
N GLU A 56 -1.61 -15.85 1.93
CA GLU A 56 -2.18 -16.38 0.69
C GLU A 56 -3.58 -15.85 0.46
N GLU A 57 -4.40 -15.80 1.51
CA GLU A 57 -5.78 -15.34 1.37
C GLU A 57 -5.87 -13.86 1.01
N ILE A 58 -5.08 -13.01 1.66
CA ILE A 58 -5.14 -11.58 1.34
C ILE A 58 -4.59 -11.31 -0.06
N VAL A 59 -3.54 -12.00 -0.47
CA VAL A 59 -2.98 -11.86 -1.81
C VAL A 59 -4.01 -12.28 -2.86
N LYS A 60 -4.66 -13.42 -2.66
CA LYS A 60 -5.67 -13.94 -3.58
C LYS A 60 -6.82 -12.96 -3.79
N ASN A 61 -7.26 -12.30 -2.74
CA ASN A 61 -8.46 -11.48 -2.77
C ASN A 61 -8.19 -10.00 -3.09
N SER A 62 -6.92 -9.60 -3.24
CA SER A 62 -6.55 -8.22 -3.52
C SER A 62 -6.18 -8.02 -4.99
N ASP A 63 -6.51 -6.84 -5.53
CA ASP A 63 -6.00 -6.39 -6.83
C ASP A 63 -4.71 -5.59 -6.64
N ALA A 64 -4.64 -4.84 -5.57
CA ALA A 64 -3.45 -4.09 -5.17
C ALA A 64 -3.10 -4.46 -3.74
N ILE A 65 -1.83 -4.73 -3.49
CA ILE A 65 -1.33 -5.13 -2.18
C ILE A 65 -0.40 -4.04 -1.70
N PHE A 66 -0.74 -3.43 -0.56
CA PHE A 66 0.10 -2.42 0.08
C PHE A 66 0.89 -3.07 1.20
N ILE A 67 2.19 -3.12 1.04
CA ILE A 67 3.10 -3.65 2.05
C ILE A 67 3.53 -2.48 2.93
N THR A 68 2.98 -2.43 4.14
CA THR A 68 3.21 -1.34 5.09
C THR A 68 3.94 -1.82 6.34
N THR A 69 4.71 -2.87 6.21
CA THR A 69 5.63 -3.33 7.24
C THR A 69 6.79 -2.36 7.38
N GLU A 70 7.65 -2.57 8.39
CA GLU A 70 8.91 -1.84 8.48
C GLU A 70 9.71 -2.02 7.20
N ASP A 71 10.51 -1.02 6.84
CA ASP A 71 11.29 -1.03 5.60
C ASP A 71 12.17 -2.28 5.48
N SER A 72 12.76 -2.72 6.58
CA SER A 72 13.60 -3.92 6.61
C SER A 72 12.87 -5.21 6.27
N GLN A 73 11.55 -5.22 6.35
CA GLN A 73 10.73 -6.41 6.10
C GLN A 73 10.11 -6.44 4.70
N ILE A 74 10.13 -5.34 3.97
CA ILE A 74 9.47 -5.27 2.65
C ILE A 74 10.05 -6.32 1.70
N LYS A 75 11.36 -6.46 1.66
CA LYS A 75 12.01 -7.44 0.79
C LYS A 75 11.62 -8.87 1.15
N ASN A 76 11.52 -9.16 2.43
CA ASN A 76 11.11 -10.49 2.89
C ASN A 76 9.68 -10.82 2.46
N VAL A 77 8.77 -9.85 2.59
CA VAL A 77 7.38 -10.02 2.15
C VAL A 77 7.34 -10.24 0.64
N TRP A 78 8.09 -9.44 -0.13
CA TRP A 78 8.16 -9.60 -1.57
C TRP A 78 8.65 -11.01 -1.96
N ASN A 79 9.69 -11.50 -1.30
CA ASN A 79 10.24 -12.84 -1.57
C ASN A 79 9.20 -13.94 -1.33
N ILE A 80 8.25 -13.71 -0.43
CA ILE A 80 7.19 -14.66 -0.15
C ILE A 80 6.08 -14.56 -1.21
N ILE A 81 5.56 -13.34 -1.44
CA ILE A 81 4.37 -13.19 -2.30
C ILE A 81 4.66 -13.36 -3.78
N ARG A 82 5.91 -13.14 -4.21
CA ARG A 82 6.25 -13.31 -5.64
C ARG A 82 6.07 -14.75 -6.12
N GLU A 83 6.10 -15.71 -5.20
CA GLU A 83 5.87 -17.12 -5.54
C GLU A 83 4.37 -17.48 -5.62
N MET A 84 3.50 -16.53 -5.34
CA MET A 84 2.06 -16.70 -5.38
C MET A 84 1.48 -16.20 -6.70
N PRO A 85 0.21 -16.56 -7.04
CA PRO A 85 -0.42 -16.03 -8.26
C PRO A 85 -0.70 -14.54 -8.14
N ILE A 86 0.24 -13.71 -8.57
CA ILE A 86 0.14 -12.24 -8.50
C ILE A 86 0.03 -11.59 -9.87
N ASN A 87 -0.24 -12.37 -10.90
CA ASN A 87 -0.34 -11.87 -12.27
C ASN A 87 -1.35 -10.71 -12.33
N ASN A 88 -0.95 -9.61 -12.94
CA ASN A 88 -1.74 -8.38 -13.10
C ASN A 88 -2.03 -7.62 -11.81
N LYS A 89 -1.42 -8.00 -10.69
CA LYS A 89 -1.62 -7.28 -9.43
C LYS A 89 -0.62 -6.14 -9.29
N LEU A 90 -1.03 -5.12 -8.54
CA LEU A 90 -0.18 -4.00 -8.17
C LEU A 90 0.42 -4.31 -6.79
N ILE A 91 1.73 -4.22 -6.70
CA ILE A 91 2.45 -4.44 -5.45
C ILE A 91 3.07 -3.11 -5.05
N CYS A 92 2.67 -2.59 -3.91
CA CYS A 92 3.01 -1.24 -3.47
C CYS A 92 3.66 -1.26 -2.10
N HIS A 93 4.56 -0.31 -1.85
CA HIS A 93 5.01 -0.01 -0.49
C HIS A 93 4.92 1.50 -0.27
N CYS A 94 5.05 1.92 0.99
CA CYS A 94 4.90 3.31 1.38
C CYS A 94 6.17 3.92 1.98
N SER A 95 7.33 3.26 1.80
CA SER A 95 8.60 3.77 2.32
C SER A 95 9.01 5.05 1.62
N GLY A 96 9.49 6.02 2.39
CA GLY A 96 10.07 7.24 1.83
C GLY A 96 11.46 7.06 1.25
N SER A 97 12.18 6.00 1.64
CA SER A 97 13.58 5.80 1.25
C SER A 97 13.77 4.76 0.15
N LEU A 98 12.85 3.81 -0.01
CA LEU A 98 13.00 2.73 -0.97
C LEU A 98 12.23 3.02 -2.25
N SER A 99 12.81 2.65 -3.40
CA SER A 99 12.09 2.70 -4.68
C SER A 99 11.31 1.41 -4.91
N SER A 100 10.55 1.37 -6.00
CA SER A 100 9.83 0.16 -6.42
C SER A 100 10.79 -0.96 -6.85
N GLU A 101 12.07 -0.68 -7.04
CA GLU A 101 13.05 -1.70 -7.42
C GLU A 101 13.28 -2.76 -6.34
N ILE A 102 12.82 -2.49 -5.11
CA ILE A 102 12.84 -3.51 -4.04
C ILE A 102 12.04 -4.75 -4.46
N PHE A 103 11.05 -4.57 -5.33
CA PHE A 103 10.27 -5.66 -5.91
C PHE A 103 10.99 -6.24 -7.12
N SER A 104 12.15 -6.87 -6.86
CA SER A 104 13.05 -7.35 -7.90
C SER A 104 12.35 -8.34 -8.84
N ASP A 105 12.60 -8.18 -10.14
CA ASP A 105 12.08 -9.07 -11.19
C ASP A 105 10.55 -9.12 -11.30
N ILE A 106 9.86 -8.10 -10.77
CA ILE A 106 8.40 -8.12 -10.65
C ILE A 106 7.68 -8.37 -11.98
N ARG A 107 8.24 -7.88 -13.10
CA ARG A 107 7.62 -8.10 -14.41
C ARG A 107 7.67 -9.56 -14.85
N LYS A 108 8.64 -10.33 -14.39
CA LYS A 108 8.70 -11.77 -14.63
C LYS A 108 7.54 -12.50 -13.97
N TYR A 109 7.02 -11.96 -12.88
CA TYR A 109 5.88 -12.52 -12.16
C TYR A 109 4.54 -11.94 -12.64
N GLY A 110 4.58 -11.10 -13.68
CA GLY A 110 3.37 -10.53 -14.28
C GLY A 110 2.73 -9.42 -13.49
N ALA A 111 3.39 -8.90 -12.47
CA ALA A 111 2.86 -7.85 -11.60
C ALA A 111 3.55 -6.51 -11.84
N TYR A 112 3.07 -5.46 -11.18
CA TYR A 112 3.54 -4.09 -11.34
C TYR A 112 3.88 -3.51 -9.98
N GLY A 113 5.04 -2.87 -9.86
CA GLY A 113 5.55 -2.38 -8.58
C GLY A 113 5.50 -0.87 -8.45
N TYR A 114 5.15 -0.41 -7.25
CA TYR A 114 5.02 1.02 -6.97
C TYR A 114 5.51 1.36 -5.57
N SER A 115 6.10 2.55 -5.47
CA SER A 115 6.29 3.23 -4.21
C SER A 115 5.25 4.35 -4.15
N ILE A 116 4.44 4.36 -3.11
CA ILE A 116 3.42 5.37 -2.87
C ILE A 116 3.68 5.94 -1.50
N HIS A 117 4.37 7.09 -1.46
CA HIS A 117 4.84 7.66 -0.21
C HIS A 117 4.01 8.89 0.17
N PRO A 118 3.25 8.81 1.26
CA PRO A 118 2.64 10.01 1.84
C PRO A 118 3.71 10.79 2.59
N MET A 119 4.00 12.00 2.09
CA MET A 119 4.99 12.89 2.74
C MET A 119 4.32 13.57 3.90
N PHE A 120 4.17 12.82 4.97
CA PHE A 120 3.43 13.22 6.15
C PHE A 120 3.87 12.34 7.33
N ALA A 121 4.05 12.94 8.50
CA ALA A 121 4.46 12.20 9.69
C ALA A 121 3.26 11.40 10.25
N ILE A 122 3.23 10.11 9.96
CA ILE A 122 2.21 9.20 10.49
C ILE A 122 2.73 8.63 11.80
N ASN A 123 2.34 9.25 12.91
CA ASN A 123 2.85 8.87 14.23
C ASN A 123 1.79 8.37 15.19
N ASP A 124 0.50 8.42 14.81
CA ASP A 124 -0.59 7.96 15.64
C ASP A 124 -1.46 6.98 14.83
N LYS A 125 -1.50 5.74 15.28
CA LYS A 125 -2.17 4.64 14.58
C LYS A 125 -3.66 4.93 14.33
N TYR A 126 -4.32 5.63 15.24
CA TYR A 126 -5.76 5.81 15.21
C TYR A 126 -6.22 7.23 14.92
N ASN A 127 -5.32 8.19 14.85
CA ASN A 127 -5.69 9.58 14.62
C ASN A 127 -5.04 10.23 13.41
N SER A 128 -3.88 9.74 12.98
CA SER A 128 -3.15 10.38 11.86
C SER A 128 -3.93 10.38 10.56
N TYR A 129 -4.86 9.44 10.36
CA TYR A 129 -5.66 9.38 9.15
C TYR A 129 -6.47 10.67 8.90
N LYS A 130 -6.82 11.39 9.98
CA LYS A 130 -7.62 12.63 9.89
C LYS A 130 -6.87 13.72 9.12
N ASP A 131 -5.56 13.70 9.16
CA ASP A 131 -4.71 14.70 8.53
C ASP A 131 -4.14 14.24 7.18
N LEU A 132 -4.37 13.00 6.79
CA LEU A 132 -3.89 12.48 5.50
C LEU A 132 -4.42 13.23 4.28
N PRO A 133 -5.63 13.85 4.29
CA PRO A 133 -6.04 14.69 3.17
C PRO A 133 -5.06 15.81 2.83
N ASN A 134 -4.25 16.24 3.80
CA ASN A 134 -3.26 17.31 3.61
C ASN A 134 -1.90 16.77 3.16
N ALA A 135 -1.73 15.45 3.06
CA ALA A 135 -0.47 14.86 2.68
C ALA A 135 -0.20 15.04 1.18
N PHE A 136 1.06 15.33 0.87
CA PHE A 136 1.57 15.31 -0.48
C PHE A 136 1.99 13.87 -0.78
N ILE A 137 1.46 13.30 -1.86
CA ILE A 137 1.72 11.89 -2.21
C ILE A 137 2.70 11.84 -3.36
N THR A 138 3.80 11.12 -3.22
CA THR A 138 4.68 10.84 -4.35
C THR A 138 4.48 9.40 -4.80
N ILE A 139 4.45 9.19 -6.11
CA ILE A 139 4.27 7.88 -6.73
C ILE A 139 5.42 7.63 -7.69
N GLU A 140 6.08 6.50 -7.54
CA GLU A 140 7.13 6.06 -8.44
C GLU A 140 6.88 4.59 -8.77
N GLY A 141 7.09 4.19 -10.03
CA GLY A 141 6.94 2.79 -10.42
C GLY A 141 6.62 2.63 -11.89
N HIS A 142 6.00 1.51 -12.23
CA HIS A 142 5.69 1.14 -13.61
C HIS A 142 4.63 2.06 -14.21
N LYS A 143 4.76 2.35 -15.50
CA LYS A 143 3.88 3.30 -16.17
C LYS A 143 2.44 2.82 -16.29
N GLU A 144 2.24 1.51 -16.34
CA GLU A 144 0.95 0.92 -16.68
C GLU A 144 -0.21 1.39 -15.78
N TYR A 145 0.04 1.55 -14.49
CA TYR A 145 -1.01 1.94 -13.53
C TYR A 145 -0.70 3.21 -12.74
N GLN A 146 0.37 3.95 -13.11
CA GLN A 146 0.68 5.22 -12.47
C GLN A 146 -0.49 6.18 -12.50
N GLY A 147 -1.11 6.33 -13.68
CA GLY A 147 -2.23 7.25 -13.84
C GLY A 147 -3.43 6.86 -12.99
N LYS A 148 -3.70 5.56 -12.89
CA LYS A 148 -4.82 5.09 -12.08
C LYS A 148 -4.60 5.36 -10.59
N LEU A 149 -3.38 5.12 -10.11
CA LEU A 149 -3.02 5.40 -8.72
C LEU A 149 -3.02 6.90 -8.44
N GLU A 150 -2.52 7.70 -9.37
CA GLU A 150 -2.56 9.15 -9.26
C GLU A 150 -4.00 9.64 -9.14
N GLN A 151 -4.89 9.17 -10.01
CA GLN A 151 -6.29 9.58 -9.99
C GLN A 151 -6.97 9.18 -8.69
N LEU A 152 -6.62 8.03 -8.14
CA LEU A 152 -7.16 7.59 -6.86
C LEU A 152 -6.90 8.65 -5.77
N PHE A 153 -5.64 9.05 -5.60
CA PHE A 153 -5.28 10.01 -4.55
C PHE A 153 -5.74 11.44 -4.87
N LEU A 154 -5.74 11.83 -6.14
CA LEU A 154 -6.30 13.13 -6.54
C LEU A 154 -7.79 13.20 -6.19
N SER A 155 -8.52 12.10 -6.38
CA SER A 155 -9.96 12.05 -6.05
C SER A 155 -10.22 12.21 -4.55
N LEU A 156 -9.23 11.90 -3.71
CA LEU A 156 -9.31 12.09 -2.26
C LEU A 156 -8.92 13.51 -1.83
N GLY A 157 -8.47 14.34 -2.77
CA GLY A 157 -8.07 15.72 -2.48
C GLY A 157 -6.57 15.90 -2.24
N ASN A 158 -5.78 14.83 -2.33
CA ASN A 158 -4.33 14.95 -2.16
C ASN A 158 -3.68 15.64 -3.34
N LYS A 159 -2.56 16.32 -3.09
CA LYS A 159 -1.61 16.71 -4.14
C LYS A 159 -0.74 15.50 -4.43
N VAL A 160 -0.52 15.20 -5.70
CA VAL A 160 0.20 14.01 -6.13
C VAL A 160 1.28 14.39 -7.12
N GLN A 161 2.45 13.79 -6.99
CA GLN A 161 3.56 13.95 -7.93
C GLN A 161 4.07 12.58 -8.34
N ILE A 162 4.10 12.34 -9.66
CA ILE A 162 4.77 11.15 -10.18
C ILE A 162 6.24 11.49 -10.34
N ILE A 163 7.12 10.67 -9.77
CA ILE A 163 8.56 10.89 -9.79
C ILE A 163 9.26 9.67 -10.38
N SER A 164 10.49 9.89 -10.86
CA SER A 164 11.34 8.78 -11.30
C SER A 164 12.04 8.16 -10.09
N LYS A 165 12.50 6.92 -10.24
CA LYS A 165 13.24 6.26 -9.18
C LYS A 165 14.53 7.01 -8.80
N GLU A 166 15.16 7.66 -9.78
CA GLU A 166 16.37 8.45 -9.57
C GLU A 166 16.11 9.67 -8.69
N ASN A 167 14.90 10.21 -8.75
CA ASN A 167 14.55 11.40 -7.98
C ASN A 167 13.89 11.09 -6.64
N LYS A 168 13.67 9.83 -6.32
CA LYS A 168 12.94 9.47 -5.11
C LYS A 168 13.63 9.98 -3.83
N SER A 169 14.94 9.92 -3.76
CA SER A 169 15.68 10.39 -2.59
C SER A 169 15.50 11.89 -2.34
N LEU A 170 15.18 12.69 -3.37
CA LEU A 170 14.98 14.13 -3.22
C LEU A 170 13.70 14.45 -2.45
N TYR A 171 12.76 13.52 -2.41
CA TYR A 171 11.47 13.68 -1.72
C TYR A 171 11.42 12.92 -0.41
N HIS A 172 12.54 12.37 -0.03
CA HIS A 172 12.66 11.58 1.20
C HIS A 172 12.68 12.41 2.49
#